data_790956ba110bbe8bcf6f61f7524095c7
#
_entry.id   790956ba110bbe8bcf6f61f7524095c7
#
_cell.length_a   1.000
_cell.length_b   1.000
_cell.length_c   1.000
_cell.angle_alpha   90.00
_cell.angle_beta   90.00
_cell.angle_gamma   90.00
#
_symmetry.space_group_name_H-M   'P 1'
#
loop_
_entity.id
_entity.type
_entity.pdbx_description
1 polymer ?
#
loop_
_entity_poly.entity_id
_entity_poly.type
_entity_poly.pdbx_seq_one_letter_code
_entity_poly.pdbx_strand_id
1 'polypeptide(L)'
;MIMFLAGGLCLCAQERTITWTTDPVDGHRTGVVASNASNVEEAMGTVKGCTYYAPNGRKFRKGTVKNVTRIMLDAQPAMAKVKTVIGHSTREMVRTYPECEIYDWYIDELIRATADSTGKRVDIGIANRGGVRIDMPAGEVLYDDIMSMFPFRNNLCYVALRGRDVRALLDQMAASTFQIVGGVKVVARNGKIVSATIGGEPLDDDRLYGVATLNFLLDGGDGYKVARNAEEVIMCNGYLYDTMLAYVQGLTAAGKPIEYQNQNWITIL
;
A
#
# COMPACT_ATOMS: atom_id res chain seq x y z
N MET A 1 27.72 43.46 -61.46
CA MET A 1 27.72 42.04 -61.06
C MET A 1 27.80 42.02 -59.55
N ILE A 2 26.67 41.92 -58.87
CA ILE A 2 26.54 41.96 -57.41
C ILE A 2 26.41 40.52 -56.92
N MET A 3 27.35 40.11 -56.15
CA MET A 3 27.47 38.74 -55.57
C MET A 3 26.78 38.74 -54.21
N PHE A 4 25.63 38.05 -54.09
CA PHE A 4 24.96 37.79 -52.78
C PHE A 4 25.64 36.61 -52.10
N LEU A 5 26.28 36.86 -50.97
CA LEU A 5 26.70 35.81 -50.05
C LEU A 5 25.49 35.40 -49.20
N ALA A 6 24.95 34.21 -49.41
CA ALA A 6 23.98 33.57 -48.51
C ALA A 6 24.74 32.94 -47.32
N GLY A 7 24.73 33.62 -46.19
CA GLY A 7 25.20 33.08 -44.94
C GLY A 7 24.17 32.09 -44.37
N GLY A 8 24.44 30.80 -44.48
CA GLY A 8 23.67 29.77 -43.80
C GLY A 8 23.86 29.83 -42.29
N LEU A 9 22.83 30.24 -41.55
CA LEU A 9 22.76 30.05 -40.10
C LEU A 9 22.51 28.56 -39.81
N CYS A 10 23.57 27.85 -39.44
CA CYS A 10 23.42 26.51 -38.85
C CYS A 10 22.85 26.69 -37.46
N LEU A 11 21.53 26.51 -37.32
CA LEU A 11 20.86 26.31 -36.02
C LEU A 11 21.27 24.93 -35.51
N CYS A 12 22.33 24.87 -34.70
CA CYS A 12 22.61 23.70 -33.88
C CYS A 12 21.44 23.56 -32.89
N ALA A 13 20.50 22.66 -33.20
CA ALA A 13 19.54 22.22 -32.22
C ALA A 13 20.30 21.51 -31.10
N GLN A 14 20.41 22.14 -29.94
CA GLN A 14 20.98 21.54 -28.78
C GLN A 14 20.03 20.47 -28.32
N GLU A 15 20.37 19.20 -28.48
CA GLU A 15 19.57 18.08 -27.95
C GLU A 15 19.50 18.25 -26.44
N ARG A 16 18.29 18.56 -25.94
CA ARG A 16 18.03 18.56 -24.50
C ARG A 16 17.80 17.14 -24.07
N THR A 17 18.73 16.58 -23.33
CA THR A 17 18.54 15.31 -22.64
C THR A 17 17.55 15.54 -21.51
N ILE A 18 16.36 14.90 -21.59
CA ILE A 18 15.38 14.89 -20.51
C ILE A 18 15.68 13.69 -19.65
N THR A 19 16.05 13.92 -18.40
CA THR A 19 16.21 12.85 -17.41
C THR A 19 14.93 12.80 -16.55
N TRP A 20 14.28 11.67 -16.56
CA TRP A 20 13.11 11.44 -15.70
C TRP A 20 13.58 10.88 -14.37
N THR A 21 13.15 11.51 -13.28
CA THR A 21 13.32 11.01 -11.92
C THR A 21 11.96 10.78 -11.30
N THR A 22 11.82 9.70 -10.53
CA THR A 22 10.63 9.45 -9.72
C THR A 22 10.89 9.98 -8.33
N ASP A 23 10.16 11.00 -7.94
CA ASP A 23 10.20 11.53 -6.59
C ASP A 23 8.87 11.20 -5.89
N PRO A 24 8.88 10.74 -4.64
CA PRO A 24 7.65 10.55 -3.88
C PRO A 24 6.92 11.89 -3.69
N VAL A 25 5.61 11.89 -3.92
CA VAL A 25 4.76 13.07 -3.68
C VAL A 25 4.15 12.92 -2.28
N ASP A 26 4.98 13.00 -1.27
CA ASP A 26 4.64 12.75 0.14
C ASP A 26 4.64 14.03 1.01
N GLY A 27 4.94 15.18 0.41
CA GLY A 27 5.03 16.46 1.12
C GLY A 27 6.36 16.72 1.85
N HIS A 28 7.23 15.75 2.05
CA HIS A 28 8.52 15.93 2.75
C HIS A 28 9.40 16.99 2.09
N ARG A 29 9.34 17.10 0.77
CA ARG A 29 10.11 18.10 -0.01
C ARG A 29 9.65 19.54 0.18
N THR A 30 8.44 19.74 0.66
CA THR A 30 7.86 21.09 0.83
C THR A 30 8.18 21.71 2.18
N GLY A 31 8.68 20.93 3.13
CA GLY A 31 8.86 21.33 4.52
C GLY A 31 7.54 21.65 5.23
N VAL A 32 6.42 21.20 4.68
CA VAL A 32 5.09 21.40 5.27
C VAL A 32 4.85 20.32 6.30
N VAL A 33 4.44 20.71 7.50
CA VAL A 33 4.01 19.78 8.54
C VAL A 33 2.69 19.15 8.12
N ALA A 34 2.58 17.81 8.21
CA ALA A 34 1.34 17.11 7.95
C ALA A 34 0.24 17.60 8.91
N SER A 35 -0.95 17.86 8.38
CA SER A 35 -2.07 18.32 9.21
C SER A 35 -2.79 17.13 9.83
N ASN A 36 -3.07 17.20 11.12
CA ASN A 36 -3.93 16.29 11.87
C ASN A 36 -5.09 17.06 12.53
N ALA A 37 -5.90 16.40 13.35
CA ALA A 37 -7.06 17.03 14.00
C ALA A 37 -6.70 18.15 14.97
N SER A 38 -5.49 18.16 15.53
CA SER A 38 -5.05 19.11 16.56
C SER A 38 -4.16 20.26 16.05
N ASN A 39 -3.54 20.13 14.88
CA ASN A 39 -2.54 21.08 14.37
C ASN A 39 -2.96 21.83 13.09
N VAL A 40 -4.25 21.86 12.74
CA VAL A 40 -4.74 22.46 11.48
C VAL A 40 -4.25 23.90 11.31
N GLU A 41 -4.30 24.73 12.36
CA GLU A 41 -3.86 26.13 12.30
C GLU A 41 -2.37 26.26 12.04
N GLU A 42 -1.56 25.44 12.69
CA GLU A 42 -0.10 25.41 12.52
C GLU A 42 0.28 24.91 11.11
N ALA A 43 -0.30 23.79 10.68
CA ALA A 43 0.06 23.14 9.41
C ALA A 43 -0.51 23.85 8.17
N MET A 44 -1.71 24.42 8.29
CA MET A 44 -2.43 25.00 7.14
C MET A 44 -2.62 26.50 7.22
N GLY A 45 -2.32 27.14 8.36
CA GLY A 45 -2.56 28.54 8.60
C GLY A 45 -4.03 28.88 8.85
N THR A 46 -4.37 30.18 8.83
CA THR A 46 -5.71 30.66 9.16
C THR A 46 -6.25 31.67 8.18
N VAL A 47 -7.58 31.77 8.08
CA VAL A 47 -8.26 32.84 7.37
C VAL A 47 -8.95 33.76 8.39
N LYS A 48 -8.50 35.02 8.51
CA LYS A 48 -9.12 36.05 9.35
C LYS A 48 -9.71 37.14 8.45
N GLY A 49 -11.02 37.27 8.46
CA GLY A 49 -11.76 38.14 7.53
C GLY A 49 -11.46 37.81 6.07
N CYS A 50 -10.87 38.77 5.36
CA CYS A 50 -10.51 38.63 3.95
C CYS A 50 -9.04 38.18 3.71
N THR A 51 -8.27 37.87 4.76
CA THR A 51 -6.85 37.55 4.63
C THR A 51 -6.56 36.14 5.08
N TYR A 52 -5.86 35.39 4.24
CA TYR A 52 -5.22 34.13 4.62
C TYR A 52 -3.80 34.39 5.12
N TYR A 53 -3.47 33.84 6.25
CA TYR A 53 -2.18 33.85 6.91
C TYR A 53 -1.57 32.46 6.80
N ALA A 54 -0.59 32.29 5.92
CA ALA A 54 0.08 31.01 5.69
C ALA A 54 1.05 30.68 6.83
N PRO A 55 1.35 29.39 7.09
CA PRO A 55 2.29 28.96 8.15
C PRO A 55 3.68 29.60 8.01
N ASN A 56 4.13 29.86 6.79
CA ASN A 56 5.42 30.51 6.51
C ASN A 56 5.39 32.08 6.67
N GLY A 57 4.35 32.64 7.27
CA GLY A 57 4.19 34.07 7.52
C GLY A 57 3.69 34.91 6.34
N ARG A 58 3.52 34.32 5.15
CA ARG A 58 2.97 35.05 3.99
C ARG A 58 1.48 35.35 4.17
N LYS A 59 1.05 36.48 3.61
CA LYS A 59 -0.34 36.95 3.70
C LYS A 59 -0.94 37.08 2.29
N PHE A 60 -2.14 36.55 2.11
CA PHE A 60 -2.86 36.59 0.85
C PHE A 60 -4.25 37.18 1.07
N ARG A 61 -4.49 38.39 0.54
CA ARG A 61 -5.77 39.12 0.71
C ARG A 61 -6.80 38.82 -0.37
N LYS A 62 -6.33 38.41 -1.56
CA LYS A 62 -7.16 38.12 -2.74
C LYS A 62 -6.49 37.06 -3.62
N GLY A 63 -7.22 36.55 -4.59
CA GLY A 63 -6.72 35.61 -5.61
C GLY A 63 -6.92 34.13 -5.26
N THR A 64 -6.43 33.28 -6.12
CA THR A 64 -6.68 31.83 -6.08
C THR A 64 -6.18 31.18 -4.79
N VAL A 65 -4.99 31.54 -4.33
CA VAL A 65 -4.41 30.95 -3.10
C VAL A 65 -5.37 31.10 -1.92
N LYS A 66 -5.83 32.33 -1.64
CA LYS A 66 -6.77 32.58 -0.53
C LYS A 66 -8.09 31.82 -0.71
N ASN A 67 -8.63 31.77 -1.93
CA ASN A 67 -9.92 31.13 -2.20
C ASN A 67 -9.83 29.61 -2.00
N VAL A 68 -8.79 28.97 -2.55
CA VAL A 68 -8.55 27.53 -2.40
C VAL A 68 -8.31 27.20 -0.93
N THR A 69 -7.44 27.95 -0.24
CA THR A 69 -7.17 27.72 1.18
C THR A 69 -8.43 27.84 2.05
N ARG A 70 -9.31 28.81 1.74
CA ARG A 70 -10.58 28.93 2.47
C ARG A 70 -11.42 27.65 2.30
N ILE A 71 -11.59 27.15 1.07
CA ILE A 71 -12.34 25.90 0.81
C ILE A 71 -11.72 24.73 1.60
N MET A 72 -10.39 24.63 1.61
CA MET A 72 -9.68 23.58 2.34
C MET A 72 -9.88 23.70 3.86
N LEU A 73 -9.79 24.90 4.43
CA LEU A 73 -9.98 25.14 5.87
C LEU A 73 -11.44 24.91 6.27
N ASP A 74 -12.40 25.34 5.45
CA ASP A 74 -13.83 25.15 5.71
C ASP A 74 -14.21 23.65 5.69
N ALA A 75 -13.46 22.82 4.95
CA ALA A 75 -13.64 21.37 4.92
C ALA A 75 -13.03 20.63 6.13
N GLN A 76 -12.10 21.25 6.89
CA GLN A 76 -11.39 20.58 7.99
C GLN A 76 -12.29 19.98 9.07
N PRO A 77 -13.40 20.62 9.52
CA PRO A 77 -14.30 20.01 10.49
C PRO A 77 -14.91 18.69 10.01
N ALA A 78 -15.27 18.58 8.72
CA ALA A 78 -15.76 17.35 8.12
C ALA A 78 -14.67 16.28 8.01
N MET A 79 -13.41 16.70 7.90
CA MET A 79 -12.24 15.82 7.83
C MET A 79 -11.70 15.39 9.20
N ALA A 80 -12.23 15.93 10.30
CA ALA A 80 -11.71 15.67 11.64
C ALA A 80 -11.62 14.16 11.97
N LYS A 81 -12.61 13.37 11.55
CA LYS A 81 -12.62 11.93 11.79
C LYS A 81 -11.42 11.23 11.15
N VAL A 82 -11.11 11.54 9.88
CA VAL A 82 -10.03 10.86 9.16
C VAL A 82 -8.63 11.30 9.65
N LYS A 83 -8.56 12.44 10.33
CA LYS A 83 -7.35 12.96 11.00
C LYS A 83 -7.18 12.50 12.44
N THR A 84 -8.04 11.64 12.94
CA THR A 84 -7.91 11.08 14.29
C THR A 84 -6.70 10.15 14.35
N VAL A 85 -5.86 10.31 15.36
CA VAL A 85 -4.78 9.38 15.68
C VAL A 85 -5.40 8.08 16.19
N ILE A 86 -5.12 6.98 15.54
CA ILE A 86 -5.67 5.66 15.85
C ILE A 86 -4.62 4.65 16.29
N GLY A 87 -3.34 4.99 16.14
CA GLY A 87 -2.23 4.13 16.49
C GLY A 87 -0.91 4.89 16.56
N HIS A 88 0.14 4.14 16.85
CA HIS A 88 1.51 4.64 16.87
C HIS A 88 2.42 3.57 16.28
N SER A 89 3.20 3.90 15.25
CA SER A 89 4.23 3.02 14.70
C SER A 89 5.60 3.35 15.28
N THR A 90 6.36 2.34 15.69
CA THR A 90 7.70 2.54 16.25
C THR A 90 8.69 3.08 15.23
N ARG A 91 8.44 2.86 13.95
CA ARG A 91 9.27 3.31 12.83
C ARG A 91 8.48 3.38 11.53
N GLU A 92 9.04 4.01 10.53
CA GLU A 92 8.56 3.91 9.16
C GLU A 92 8.76 2.48 8.64
N MET A 93 7.73 1.94 7.94
CA MET A 93 7.86 0.69 7.20
C MET A 93 7.62 0.98 5.72
N VAL A 94 8.69 0.84 4.93
CA VAL A 94 8.70 1.20 3.49
C VAL A 94 8.41 -0.03 2.64
N ARG A 95 7.60 0.15 1.61
CA ARG A 95 7.29 -0.91 0.64
C ARG A 95 8.48 -1.20 -0.25
N THR A 96 9.03 -2.39 -0.14
CA THR A 96 10.14 -2.87 -0.97
C THR A 96 9.82 -4.19 -1.64
N TYR A 97 10.61 -4.56 -2.63
CA TYR A 97 10.50 -5.83 -3.36
C TYR A 97 11.65 -6.77 -2.97
N PRO A 98 11.41 -8.05 -2.86
CA PRO A 98 10.15 -8.80 -3.08
C PRO A 98 9.21 -8.76 -1.88
N GLU A 99 9.70 -8.46 -0.70
CA GLU A 99 9.05 -8.55 0.59
C GLU A 99 9.46 -7.36 1.47
N CYS A 100 8.65 -7.01 2.44
CA CYS A 100 8.94 -5.99 3.43
C CYS A 100 8.00 -6.12 4.64
N GLU A 101 8.38 -5.47 5.75
CA GLU A 101 7.66 -5.52 7.02
C GLU A 101 6.18 -5.15 6.92
N ILE A 102 5.84 -4.13 6.11
CA ILE A 102 4.45 -3.72 5.92
C ILE A 102 3.62 -4.77 5.17
N TYR A 103 4.24 -5.52 4.23
CA TYR A 103 3.57 -6.61 3.54
C TYR A 103 3.34 -7.79 4.46
N ASP A 104 4.32 -8.13 5.28
CA ASP A 104 4.22 -9.22 6.26
C ASP A 104 3.21 -8.90 7.35
N TRP A 105 3.22 -7.67 7.87
CA TRP A 105 2.25 -7.17 8.82
C TRP A 105 0.81 -7.29 8.29
N TYR A 106 0.61 -6.89 7.05
CA TYR A 106 -0.68 -6.94 6.38
C TYR A 106 -1.14 -8.37 6.10
N ILE A 107 -0.26 -9.22 5.53
CA ILE A 107 -0.66 -10.56 5.11
C ILE A 107 -0.97 -11.48 6.28
N ASP A 108 -0.26 -11.34 7.40
CA ASP A 108 -0.53 -12.12 8.60
C ASP A 108 -1.88 -11.74 9.22
N GLU A 109 -2.23 -10.45 9.20
CA GLU A 109 -3.56 -10.02 9.64
C GLU A 109 -4.66 -10.50 8.67
N LEU A 110 -4.41 -10.51 7.36
CA LEU A 110 -5.34 -11.08 6.37
C LEU A 110 -5.59 -12.57 6.64
N ILE A 111 -4.55 -13.36 6.91
CA ILE A 111 -4.65 -14.78 7.26
C ILE A 111 -5.49 -14.94 8.53
N ARG A 112 -5.13 -14.21 9.60
CA ARG A 112 -5.82 -14.27 10.89
C ARG A 112 -7.30 -13.91 10.77
N ALA A 113 -7.61 -12.77 10.17
CA ALA A 113 -8.98 -12.28 10.03
C ALA A 113 -9.86 -13.17 9.15
N THR A 114 -9.27 -13.78 8.11
CA THR A 114 -9.98 -14.76 7.28
C THR A 114 -10.29 -16.04 8.06
N ALA A 115 -9.34 -16.53 8.85
CA ALA A 115 -9.55 -17.69 9.72
C ALA A 115 -10.65 -17.40 10.75
N ASP A 116 -10.59 -16.26 11.42
CA ASP A 116 -11.59 -15.85 12.44
C ASP A 116 -12.99 -15.72 11.81
N SER A 117 -13.10 -15.11 10.64
CA SER A 117 -14.36 -14.88 9.94
C SER A 117 -15.02 -16.18 9.46
N THR A 118 -14.24 -17.19 9.07
CA THR A 118 -14.73 -18.42 8.45
C THR A 118 -14.74 -19.61 9.40
N GLY A 119 -14.03 -19.54 10.52
CA GLY A 119 -13.77 -20.68 11.41
C GLY A 119 -12.92 -21.78 10.77
N LYS A 120 -12.30 -21.51 9.62
CA LYS A 120 -11.49 -22.47 8.88
C LYS A 120 -10.01 -22.26 9.14
N ARG A 121 -9.23 -23.33 9.01
CA ARG A 121 -7.79 -23.23 8.99
C ARG A 121 -7.33 -22.52 7.73
N VAL A 122 -6.53 -21.47 7.89
CA VAL A 122 -5.85 -20.78 6.82
C VAL A 122 -4.35 -21.05 6.95
N ASP A 123 -3.76 -21.58 5.90
CA ASP A 123 -2.34 -21.97 5.87
C ASP A 123 -1.48 -20.90 5.17
N ILE A 124 -2.05 -20.16 4.22
CA ILE A 124 -1.35 -19.25 3.31
C ILE A 124 -2.16 -17.96 3.13
N GLY A 125 -1.46 -16.85 2.94
CA GLY A 125 -2.03 -15.60 2.45
C GLY A 125 -1.48 -15.25 1.07
N ILE A 126 -2.32 -14.76 0.17
CA ILE A 126 -1.92 -14.22 -1.14
C ILE A 126 -2.68 -12.92 -1.37
N ALA A 127 -1.94 -11.81 -1.55
CA ALA A 127 -2.53 -10.51 -1.82
C ALA A 127 -1.70 -9.72 -2.84
N ASN A 128 -2.33 -8.79 -3.54
CA ASN A 128 -1.64 -8.00 -4.55
C ASN A 128 -0.85 -6.85 -3.94
N ARG A 129 0.39 -6.67 -4.37
CA ARG A 129 1.26 -5.56 -3.93
C ARG A 129 0.68 -4.19 -4.24
N GLY A 130 0.05 -4.05 -5.41
CA GLY A 130 -0.63 -2.82 -5.82
C GLY A 130 -1.81 -2.43 -4.91
N GLY A 131 -2.27 -3.32 -4.03
CA GLY A 131 -3.30 -3.08 -3.03
C GLY A 131 -2.84 -2.21 -1.87
N VAL A 132 -1.53 -2.18 -1.56
CA VAL A 132 -0.93 -1.32 -0.53
C VAL A 132 -0.39 -0.07 -1.20
N ARG A 133 -0.97 1.10 -0.92
CA ARG A 133 -0.77 2.34 -1.70
C ARG A 133 0.23 3.32 -1.11
N ILE A 134 0.41 3.32 0.21
CA ILE A 134 1.37 4.19 0.91
C ILE A 134 2.17 3.37 1.92
N ASP A 135 3.29 3.93 2.36
CA ASP A 135 4.11 3.38 3.42
C ASP A 135 3.50 3.65 4.80
N MET A 136 3.88 2.89 5.82
CA MET A 136 3.49 3.16 7.20
C MET A 136 4.36 4.31 7.74
N PRO A 137 3.76 5.41 8.24
CA PRO A 137 4.57 6.48 8.82
C PRO A 137 5.19 6.06 10.16
N ALA A 138 6.30 6.69 10.54
CA ALA A 138 6.82 6.61 11.90
C ALA A 138 6.02 7.54 12.83
N GLY A 139 5.79 7.14 14.07
CA GLY A 139 5.08 7.96 15.06
C GLY A 139 3.56 7.78 15.00
N GLU A 140 2.82 8.88 15.08
CA GLU A 140 1.35 8.86 15.06
C GLU A 140 0.83 8.31 13.72
N VAL A 141 -0.12 7.37 13.81
CA VAL A 141 -0.82 6.78 12.66
C VAL A 141 -2.26 7.26 12.69
N LEU A 142 -2.67 7.93 11.62
CA LEU A 142 -4.00 8.50 11.48
C LEU A 142 -4.97 7.47 10.87
N TYR A 143 -6.25 7.70 11.10
CA TYR A 143 -7.31 6.97 10.39
C TYR A 143 -7.13 7.07 8.86
N ASP A 144 -6.73 8.26 8.36
CA ASP A 144 -6.45 8.53 6.95
C ASP A 144 -5.28 7.70 6.40
N ASP A 145 -4.25 7.43 7.21
CA ASP A 145 -3.12 6.61 6.77
C ASP A 145 -3.58 5.19 6.39
N ILE A 146 -4.42 4.58 7.23
CA ILE A 146 -4.95 3.24 6.93
C ILE A 146 -5.93 3.26 5.76
N MET A 147 -6.78 4.29 5.65
CA MET A 147 -7.67 4.45 4.50
C MET A 147 -6.89 4.64 3.20
N SER A 148 -5.84 5.44 3.23
CA SER A 148 -4.99 5.72 2.06
C SER A 148 -4.10 4.53 1.72
N MET A 149 -3.72 3.73 2.70
CA MET A 149 -2.94 2.50 2.50
C MET A 149 -3.76 1.41 1.82
N PHE A 150 -5.04 1.24 2.21
CA PHE A 150 -5.95 0.21 1.69
C PHE A 150 -7.24 0.83 1.10
N PRO A 151 -7.16 1.65 0.03
CA PRO A 151 -8.29 2.46 -0.44
C PRO A 151 -9.37 1.67 -1.18
N PHE A 152 -9.16 0.38 -1.39
CA PHE A 152 -10.07 -0.46 -2.17
C PHE A 152 -11.09 -1.17 -1.28
N ARG A 153 -12.32 -1.30 -1.80
CA ARG A 153 -13.38 -2.08 -1.15
C ARG A 153 -13.26 -3.56 -1.52
N ASN A 154 -12.13 -4.15 -1.16
CA ASN A 154 -11.89 -5.57 -1.36
C ASN A 154 -12.37 -6.37 -0.15
N ASN A 155 -13.19 -7.40 -0.40
CA ASN A 155 -13.56 -8.36 0.61
C ASN A 155 -12.44 -9.37 0.84
N LEU A 156 -12.29 -9.82 2.09
CA LEU A 156 -11.48 -10.97 2.41
C LEU A 156 -12.16 -12.22 1.86
N CYS A 157 -11.36 -13.16 1.38
CA CYS A 157 -11.86 -14.44 0.84
C CYS A 157 -11.03 -15.60 1.36
N TYR A 158 -11.71 -16.67 1.74
CA TYR A 158 -11.11 -17.98 1.92
C TYR A 158 -11.24 -18.79 0.64
N VAL A 159 -10.16 -19.45 0.24
CA VAL A 159 -10.13 -20.32 -0.92
C VAL A 159 -9.44 -21.64 -0.55
N ALA A 160 -10.07 -22.78 -0.78
CA ALA A 160 -9.44 -24.08 -0.59
C ALA A 160 -8.80 -24.54 -1.90
N LEU A 161 -7.47 -24.68 -1.92
CA LEU A 161 -6.67 -25.05 -3.08
C LEU A 161 -5.84 -26.31 -2.83
N ARG A 162 -5.71 -27.16 -3.84
CA ARG A 162 -4.69 -28.22 -3.84
C ARG A 162 -3.30 -27.60 -3.93
N GLY A 163 -2.31 -28.28 -3.32
CA GLY A 163 -0.93 -27.78 -3.34
C GLY A 163 -0.38 -27.57 -4.74
N ARG A 164 -0.76 -28.39 -5.73
CA ARG A 164 -0.40 -28.19 -7.16
C ARG A 164 -0.91 -26.86 -7.73
N ASP A 165 -2.07 -26.37 -7.27
CA ASP A 165 -2.62 -25.10 -7.71
C ASP A 165 -1.93 -23.92 -6.99
N VAL A 166 -1.61 -24.10 -5.71
CA VAL A 166 -0.74 -23.16 -4.97
C VAL A 166 0.63 -23.06 -5.65
N ARG A 167 1.25 -24.18 -5.99
CA ARG A 167 2.54 -24.22 -6.73
C ARG A 167 2.44 -23.47 -8.04
N ALA A 168 1.38 -23.69 -8.83
CA ALA A 168 1.17 -23.00 -10.09
C ALA A 168 1.08 -21.46 -9.93
N LEU A 169 0.43 -20.98 -8.88
CA LEU A 169 0.39 -19.54 -8.55
C LEU A 169 1.77 -19.02 -8.17
N LEU A 170 2.53 -19.74 -7.35
CA LEU A 170 3.90 -19.36 -6.96
C LEU A 170 4.84 -19.37 -8.16
N ASP A 171 4.75 -20.36 -9.07
CA ASP A 171 5.54 -20.44 -10.31
C ASP A 171 5.21 -19.25 -11.23
N GLN A 172 3.94 -18.89 -11.35
CA GLN A 172 3.52 -17.69 -12.10
C GLN A 172 4.16 -16.42 -11.50
N MET A 173 4.19 -16.29 -10.16
CA MET A 173 4.83 -15.17 -9.48
C MET A 173 6.34 -15.16 -9.73
N ALA A 174 7.00 -16.30 -9.61
CA ALA A 174 8.44 -16.40 -9.84
C ALA A 174 8.83 -16.05 -11.28
N ALA A 175 8.01 -16.43 -12.26
CA ALA A 175 8.23 -16.13 -13.67
C ALA A 175 7.98 -14.66 -14.06
N SER A 176 7.30 -13.87 -13.19
CA SER A 176 6.96 -12.48 -13.46
C SER A 176 7.38 -11.56 -12.31
N THR A 177 6.51 -11.39 -11.35
CA THR A 177 6.72 -10.54 -10.17
C THR A 177 6.00 -11.16 -8.98
N PHE A 178 6.71 -11.37 -7.88
CA PHE A 178 6.08 -11.84 -6.66
C PHE A 178 5.02 -10.85 -6.17
N GLN A 179 3.88 -11.39 -5.83
CA GLN A 179 2.85 -10.71 -5.05
C GLN A 179 3.17 -10.86 -3.55
N ILE A 180 2.33 -10.30 -2.68
CA ILE A 180 2.46 -10.48 -1.24
C ILE A 180 2.05 -11.92 -0.91
N VAL A 181 2.90 -12.65 -0.23
CA VAL A 181 2.61 -13.99 0.29
C VAL A 181 2.96 -14.07 1.76
N GLY A 182 2.23 -14.89 2.51
CA GLY A 182 2.49 -15.19 3.92
C GLY A 182 2.14 -16.65 4.22
N GLY A 183 2.71 -17.20 5.30
CA GLY A 183 2.48 -18.60 5.68
C GLY A 183 3.21 -19.63 4.80
N VAL A 184 3.85 -19.21 3.72
CA VAL A 184 4.63 -20.05 2.81
C VAL A 184 6.02 -19.47 2.60
N LYS A 185 7.07 -20.24 2.88
CA LYS A 185 8.45 -19.87 2.55
C LYS A 185 8.80 -20.35 1.14
N VAL A 186 9.20 -19.42 0.30
CA VAL A 186 9.48 -19.65 -1.13
C VAL A 186 10.93 -19.30 -1.43
N VAL A 187 11.64 -20.20 -2.08
CA VAL A 187 12.94 -19.93 -2.69
C VAL A 187 12.81 -20.02 -4.20
N ALA A 188 13.17 -18.94 -4.90
CA ALA A 188 13.10 -18.85 -6.34
C ALA A 188 14.48 -18.57 -6.94
N ARG A 189 14.73 -19.10 -8.15
CA ARG A 189 15.93 -18.84 -8.94
C ARG A 189 15.59 -18.83 -10.42
N ASN A 190 16.07 -17.82 -11.15
CA ASN A 190 15.90 -17.71 -12.60
C ASN A 190 14.43 -17.83 -13.04
N GLY A 191 13.49 -17.19 -12.31
CA GLY A 191 12.07 -17.20 -12.64
C GLY A 191 11.34 -18.53 -12.34
N LYS A 192 11.90 -19.39 -11.51
CA LYS A 192 11.30 -20.69 -11.13
C LYS A 192 11.37 -20.90 -9.62
N ILE A 193 10.38 -21.59 -9.08
CA ILE A 193 10.41 -22.05 -7.70
C ILE A 193 11.41 -23.19 -7.53
N VAL A 194 12.34 -23.03 -6.60
CA VAL A 194 13.30 -24.07 -6.19
C VAL A 194 12.73 -24.89 -5.04
N SER A 195 12.10 -24.20 -4.07
CA SER A 195 11.40 -24.85 -2.97
C SER A 195 10.27 -23.97 -2.45
N ALA A 196 9.24 -24.63 -1.91
CA ALA A 196 8.16 -23.98 -1.16
C ALA A 196 7.86 -24.85 0.07
N THR A 197 7.75 -24.22 1.24
CA THR A 197 7.42 -24.91 2.51
C THR A 197 6.30 -24.19 3.24
N ILE A 198 5.40 -24.94 3.85
CA ILE A 198 4.25 -24.44 4.59
C ILE A 198 4.24 -25.12 5.95
N GLY A 199 4.29 -24.32 7.03
CA GLY A 199 4.40 -24.85 8.39
C GLY A 199 5.68 -25.65 8.64
N GLY A 200 6.74 -25.40 7.87
CA GLY A 200 8.02 -26.12 7.94
C GLY A 200 8.11 -27.35 7.06
N GLU A 201 7.01 -27.82 6.48
CA GLU A 201 6.95 -29.00 5.61
C GLU A 201 6.96 -28.61 4.13
N PRO A 202 7.56 -29.42 3.24
CA PRO A 202 7.46 -29.17 1.80
C PRO A 202 6.02 -29.09 1.33
N LEU A 203 5.77 -28.19 0.36
CA LEU A 203 4.47 -28.07 -0.28
C LEU A 203 4.08 -29.40 -0.94
N ASP A 204 3.01 -30.01 -0.45
CA ASP A 204 2.45 -31.27 -0.95
C ASP A 204 1.37 -30.98 -1.99
N ASP A 205 1.56 -31.43 -3.23
CA ASP A 205 0.71 -31.13 -4.37
C ASP A 205 -0.73 -31.67 -4.21
N ASP A 206 -0.93 -32.75 -3.46
CA ASP A 206 -2.23 -33.39 -3.27
C ASP A 206 -2.97 -32.92 -2.01
N ARG A 207 -2.26 -32.28 -1.08
CA ARG A 207 -2.86 -31.74 0.13
C ARG A 207 -3.71 -30.49 -0.17
N LEU A 208 -4.83 -30.37 0.55
CA LEU A 208 -5.67 -29.18 0.50
C LEU A 208 -5.17 -28.14 1.51
N TYR A 209 -4.99 -26.89 1.04
CA TYR A 209 -4.57 -25.75 1.84
C TYR A 209 -5.64 -24.66 1.86
N GLY A 210 -5.87 -24.06 3.03
CA GLY A 210 -6.68 -22.86 3.16
C GLY A 210 -5.86 -21.64 2.77
N VAL A 211 -6.36 -20.86 1.84
CA VAL A 211 -5.72 -19.63 1.32
C VAL A 211 -6.57 -18.43 1.64
N ALA A 212 -6.03 -17.45 2.38
CA ALA A 212 -6.61 -16.12 2.52
C ALA A 212 -6.22 -15.26 1.31
N THR A 213 -7.18 -14.59 0.73
CA THR A 213 -6.97 -13.69 -0.40
C THR A 213 -8.03 -12.58 -0.44
N LEU A 214 -8.02 -11.79 -1.50
CA LEU A 214 -8.99 -10.74 -1.77
C LEU A 214 -9.87 -11.12 -2.97
N ASN A 215 -11.14 -10.68 -2.96
CA ASN A 215 -12.05 -10.90 -4.07
C ASN A 215 -11.49 -10.40 -5.42
N PHE A 216 -10.66 -9.36 -5.41
CA PHE A 216 -9.97 -8.85 -6.59
C PHE A 216 -9.11 -9.90 -7.31
N LEU A 217 -8.47 -10.82 -6.56
CA LEU A 217 -7.58 -11.84 -7.12
C LEU A 217 -8.30 -13.15 -7.51
N LEU A 218 -9.58 -13.30 -7.20
CA LEU A 218 -10.29 -14.57 -7.46
C LEU A 218 -10.34 -14.90 -8.95
N ASP A 219 -10.61 -13.90 -9.80
CA ASP A 219 -10.83 -14.12 -11.24
C ASP A 219 -10.07 -13.13 -12.14
N GLY A 220 -8.78 -12.96 -11.93
CA GLY A 220 -7.90 -12.30 -12.89
C GLY A 220 -7.36 -10.93 -12.50
N GLY A 221 -7.58 -10.46 -11.27
CA GLY A 221 -6.92 -9.25 -10.78
C GLY A 221 -5.39 -9.42 -10.81
N ASP A 222 -4.67 -8.41 -11.32
CA ASP A 222 -3.22 -8.45 -11.56
C ASP A 222 -2.74 -9.69 -12.35
N GLY A 223 -3.64 -10.29 -13.16
CA GLY A 223 -3.36 -11.49 -13.95
C GLY A 223 -3.46 -12.81 -13.17
N TYR A 224 -3.83 -12.80 -11.89
CA TYR A 224 -3.97 -14.00 -11.06
C TYR A 224 -5.43 -14.47 -11.00
N LYS A 225 -5.64 -15.78 -11.04
CA LYS A 225 -6.97 -16.42 -10.90
C LYS A 225 -6.93 -17.40 -9.76
N VAL A 226 -6.90 -16.88 -8.53
CA VAL A 226 -6.71 -17.67 -7.32
C VAL A 226 -7.84 -18.69 -7.14
N ALA A 227 -9.05 -18.40 -7.58
CA ALA A 227 -10.19 -19.31 -7.46
C ALA A 227 -10.33 -20.32 -8.62
N ARG A 228 -9.43 -20.34 -9.60
CA ARG A 228 -9.61 -21.10 -10.85
C ARG A 228 -9.93 -22.59 -10.65
N ASN A 229 -9.24 -23.25 -9.72
CA ASN A 229 -9.40 -24.67 -9.41
C ASN A 229 -9.77 -24.88 -7.94
N ALA A 230 -10.40 -23.89 -7.32
CA ALA A 230 -10.76 -23.97 -5.91
C ALA A 230 -11.81 -25.05 -5.65
N GLU A 231 -11.60 -25.85 -4.61
CA GLU A 231 -12.62 -26.78 -4.10
C GLU A 231 -13.70 -26.05 -3.29
N GLU A 232 -13.34 -24.93 -2.68
CA GLU A 232 -14.26 -24.09 -1.93
C GLU A 232 -13.83 -22.62 -2.01
N VAL A 233 -14.80 -21.70 -2.09
CA VAL A 233 -14.60 -20.25 -2.01
C VAL A 233 -15.63 -19.68 -1.04
N ILE A 234 -15.16 -18.95 -0.03
CA ILE A 234 -16.01 -18.23 0.92
C ILE A 234 -15.61 -16.75 0.87
N MET A 235 -16.59 -15.91 0.56
CA MET A 235 -16.40 -14.46 0.67
C MET A 235 -16.78 -14.02 2.08
N CYS A 236 -15.83 -13.43 2.83
CA CYS A 236 -16.07 -12.93 4.17
C CYS A 236 -16.91 -11.64 4.14
N ASN A 237 -17.68 -11.42 5.20
CA ASN A 237 -18.35 -10.14 5.39
C ASN A 237 -17.34 -9.09 5.86
N GLY A 238 -17.38 -7.90 5.26
CA GLY A 238 -16.49 -6.79 5.58
C GLY A 238 -15.39 -6.58 4.54
N TYR A 239 -14.79 -5.42 4.61
CA TYR A 239 -13.71 -5.01 3.70
C TYR A 239 -12.36 -5.09 4.39
N LEU A 240 -11.31 -5.28 3.59
CA LEU A 240 -9.93 -5.29 4.08
C LEU A 240 -9.62 -4.06 4.93
N TYR A 241 -9.99 -2.88 4.46
CA TYR A 241 -9.69 -1.63 5.15
C TYR A 241 -10.32 -1.58 6.55
N ASP A 242 -11.58 -2.06 6.73
CA ASP A 242 -12.24 -2.13 8.04
C ASP A 242 -11.51 -3.10 8.98
N THR A 243 -11.02 -4.22 8.43
CA THR A 243 -10.20 -5.20 9.16
C THR A 243 -8.92 -4.57 9.67
N MET A 244 -8.19 -3.88 8.80
CA MET A 244 -6.92 -3.23 9.18
C MET A 244 -7.13 -2.09 10.17
N LEU A 245 -8.21 -1.31 10.03
CA LEU A 245 -8.58 -0.30 11.02
C LEU A 245 -8.84 -0.92 12.40
N ALA A 246 -9.67 -1.97 12.44
CA ALA A 246 -9.99 -2.66 13.69
C ALA A 246 -8.74 -3.25 14.34
N TYR A 247 -7.82 -3.78 13.53
CA TYR A 247 -6.54 -4.31 14.02
C TYR A 247 -5.68 -3.22 14.67
N VAL A 248 -5.47 -2.08 13.99
CA VAL A 248 -4.69 -0.96 14.53
C VAL A 248 -5.33 -0.41 15.82
N GLN A 249 -6.64 -0.22 15.84
CA GLN A 249 -7.37 0.22 17.02
C GLN A 249 -7.27 -0.79 18.17
N GLY A 250 -7.28 -2.08 17.87
CA GLY A 250 -7.07 -3.15 18.85
C GLY A 250 -5.68 -3.13 19.46
N LEU A 251 -4.63 -2.89 18.67
CA LEU A 251 -3.27 -2.69 19.18
C LEU A 251 -3.21 -1.49 20.13
N THR A 252 -3.79 -0.37 19.73
CA THR A 252 -3.83 0.85 20.55
C THR A 252 -4.58 0.63 21.85
N ALA A 253 -5.74 -0.02 21.82
CA ALA A 253 -6.50 -0.35 23.02
C ALA A 253 -5.74 -1.27 23.97
N ALA A 254 -4.86 -2.12 23.44
CA ALA A 254 -3.98 -3.00 24.20
C ALA A 254 -2.67 -2.30 24.66
N GLY A 255 -2.49 -0.99 24.38
CA GLY A 255 -1.26 -0.25 24.66
C GLY A 255 -0.04 -0.72 23.86
N LYS A 256 -0.26 -1.34 22.70
CA LYS A 256 0.80 -1.88 21.85
C LYS A 256 1.00 -0.97 20.63
N PRO A 257 2.25 -0.68 20.27
CA PRO A 257 2.55 0.01 19.03
C PRO A 257 2.37 -0.90 17.82
N ILE A 258 2.31 -0.31 16.64
CA ILE A 258 2.49 -1.01 15.38
C ILE A 258 3.98 -1.25 15.21
N GLU A 259 4.35 -2.50 15.24
CA GLU A 259 5.73 -2.96 15.06
C GLU A 259 5.71 -4.32 14.40
N TYR A 260 6.54 -4.49 13.39
CA TYR A 260 6.63 -5.75 12.68
C TYR A 260 8.05 -6.01 12.19
N GLN A 261 8.38 -7.27 11.92
CA GLN A 261 9.66 -7.67 11.37
C GLN A 261 9.43 -8.51 10.12
N ASN A 262 10.36 -8.39 9.17
CA ASN A 262 10.33 -9.17 7.95
C ASN A 262 10.43 -10.67 8.29
N GLN A 263 9.50 -11.46 7.74
CA GLN A 263 9.39 -12.89 8.00
C GLN A 263 10.22 -13.74 7.04
N ASN A 264 10.77 -13.12 5.98
CA ASN A 264 11.56 -13.79 4.93
C ASN A 264 10.74 -14.91 4.25
N TRP A 265 9.52 -14.58 3.83
CA TRP A 265 8.68 -15.49 3.07
C TRP A 265 9.24 -15.76 1.67
N ILE A 266 9.93 -14.78 1.07
CA ILE A 266 10.42 -14.84 -0.31
C ILE A 266 11.94 -14.66 -0.33
N THR A 267 12.65 -15.67 -0.87
CA THR A 267 14.08 -15.60 -1.17
C THR A 267 14.30 -15.75 -2.66
N ILE A 268 14.93 -14.77 -3.30
CA ILE A 268 15.34 -14.82 -4.72
C ILE A 268 16.85 -14.98 -4.78
N LEU A 269 17.32 -16.07 -5.45
CA LEU A 269 18.74 -16.46 -5.58
C LEU A 269 19.31 -16.08 -6.95
#